data_9122f8ec8f9a8c4931b72a85fe37d5fa
#
_entry.id   9122f8ec8f9a8c4931b72a85fe37d5fa
#
_cell.length_a   1.000
_cell.length_b   1.000
_cell.length_c   1.000
_cell.angle_alpha   90.00
_cell.angle_beta   90.00
_cell.angle_gamma   90.00
#
_symmetry.space_group_name_H-M   'P 1'
#
loop_
_entity.id
_entity.type
_entity.pdbx_description
1 polymer ?
#
loop_
_entity_poly.entity_id
_entity_poly.type
_entity_poly.pdbx_seq_one_letter_code
_entity_poly.pdbx_strand_id
1 'polypeptide(L)'
;MSLYHVQKLLYHLNKDAATRARFNNERTALLAEYTLTDEEQRAFAEADVGSLYTMGAHPLLLAPFAGRSGLKWPDYLAALKRARDRGAA
;
A
#
# COMPACT_ATOMS: atom_id res chain seq x y z
N MET A 1 16.10 -3.42 4.69
CA MET A 1 15.17 -2.33 4.46
C MET A 1 14.03 -2.77 3.60
N SER A 2 12.80 -2.58 4.07
CA SER A 2 11.63 -3.18 3.44
C SER A 2 11.00 -2.37 2.31
N LEU A 3 11.44 -1.13 2.09
CA LEU A 3 10.84 -0.27 1.06
C LEU A 3 10.81 -0.93 -0.31
N TYR A 4 11.89 -1.64 -0.66
CA TYR A 4 11.93 -2.39 -1.92
C TYR A 4 10.77 -3.38 -2.02
N HIS A 5 10.50 -4.11 -0.94
CA HIS A 5 9.43 -5.11 -0.92
C HIS A 5 8.05 -4.46 -0.92
N VAL A 6 7.90 -3.32 -0.25
CA VAL A 6 6.65 -2.55 -0.28
C VAL A 6 6.34 -2.15 -1.72
N GLN A 7 7.31 -1.56 -2.41
CA GLN A 7 7.11 -1.10 -3.78
C GLN A 7 6.94 -2.26 -4.75
N LYS A 8 7.65 -3.37 -4.51
CA LYS A 8 7.52 -4.57 -5.34
C LYS A 8 6.10 -5.15 -5.23
N LEU A 9 5.55 -5.22 -4.02
CA LEU A 9 4.18 -5.71 -3.84
C LEU A 9 3.18 -4.79 -4.51
N LEU A 10 3.32 -3.47 -4.35
CA LEU A 10 2.45 -2.51 -5.04
C LEU A 10 2.52 -2.66 -6.55
N TYR A 11 3.73 -2.83 -7.08
CA TYR A 11 3.93 -3.03 -8.51
C TYR A 11 3.20 -4.30 -8.99
N HIS A 12 3.36 -5.40 -8.26
CA HIS A 12 2.69 -6.66 -8.62
C HIS A 12 1.17 -6.54 -8.53
N LEU A 13 0.65 -5.87 -7.49
CA LEU A 13 -0.78 -5.64 -7.35
C LEU A 13 -1.33 -4.81 -8.51
N ASN A 14 -0.54 -3.84 -8.99
CA ASN A 14 -1.00 -2.99 -10.09
C ASN A 14 -0.97 -3.71 -11.44
N LYS A 15 -0.06 -4.65 -11.62
CA LYS A 15 0.21 -5.26 -12.91
C LYS A 15 -0.39 -6.64 -13.08
N ASP A 16 -0.53 -7.41 -12.00
CA ASP A 16 -0.87 -8.83 -12.07
C ASP A 16 -2.23 -9.12 -11.45
N ALA A 17 -3.19 -9.53 -12.29
CA ALA A 17 -4.54 -9.86 -11.83
C ALA A 17 -4.56 -11.03 -10.85
N ALA A 18 -3.65 -12.01 -11.02
CA ALA A 18 -3.59 -13.14 -10.10
C ALA A 18 -3.14 -12.69 -8.72
N THR A 19 -2.20 -11.75 -8.64
CA THR A 19 -1.76 -11.19 -7.36
C THR A 19 -2.89 -10.43 -6.69
N ARG A 20 -3.68 -9.67 -7.45
CA ARG A 20 -4.85 -8.97 -6.90
C ARG A 20 -5.87 -9.95 -6.34
N ALA A 21 -6.13 -11.05 -7.05
CA ALA A 21 -7.07 -12.06 -6.57
C ALA A 21 -6.58 -12.69 -5.26
N ARG A 22 -5.30 -12.98 -5.16
CA ARG A 22 -4.72 -13.50 -3.93
C ARG A 22 -4.81 -12.48 -2.80
N PHE A 23 -4.61 -11.20 -3.09
CA PHE A 23 -4.74 -10.15 -2.08
C PHE A 23 -6.16 -10.09 -1.50
N ASN A 24 -7.16 -10.34 -2.33
CA ASN A 24 -8.55 -10.34 -1.88
C ASN A 24 -8.93 -11.61 -1.12
N ASN A 25 -8.41 -12.77 -1.53
CA ASN A 25 -8.84 -14.06 -1.02
C ASN A 25 -7.86 -14.70 -0.03
N GLU A 26 -6.55 -14.39 -0.16
CA GLU A 26 -5.50 -15.03 0.64
C GLU A 26 -4.50 -13.96 1.10
N ARG A 27 -5.01 -12.85 1.62
CA ARG A 27 -4.18 -11.68 1.92
C ARG A 27 -3.02 -12.00 2.85
N THR A 28 -3.28 -12.69 3.95
CA THR A 28 -2.25 -13.00 4.93
C THR A 28 -1.13 -13.85 4.32
N ALA A 29 -1.52 -14.86 3.52
CA ALA A 29 -0.54 -15.73 2.87
C ALA A 29 0.29 -14.96 1.84
N LEU A 30 -0.36 -14.09 1.06
CA LEU A 30 0.35 -13.27 0.08
C LEU A 30 1.35 -12.33 0.76
N LEU A 31 0.92 -11.64 1.81
CA LEU A 31 1.81 -10.70 2.50
C LEU A 31 3.00 -11.42 3.14
N ALA A 32 2.82 -12.65 3.57
CA ALA A 32 3.90 -13.44 4.15
C ALA A 32 4.98 -13.82 3.13
N GLU A 33 4.68 -13.78 1.84
CA GLU A 33 5.64 -14.07 0.78
C GLU A 33 6.61 -12.92 0.53
N TYR A 34 6.31 -11.74 1.04
CA TYR A 34 7.16 -10.56 0.89
C TYR A 34 7.85 -10.27 2.22
N THR A 35 9.07 -9.78 2.16
CA THR A 35 9.82 -9.46 3.39
C THR A 35 9.36 -8.11 3.90
N LEU A 36 8.21 -8.10 4.59
CA LEU A 36 7.60 -6.90 5.13
C LEU A 36 7.68 -6.91 6.66
N THR A 37 7.81 -5.72 7.24
CA THR A 37 7.68 -5.59 8.70
C THR A 37 6.22 -5.77 9.11
N ASP A 38 5.97 -5.99 10.40
CA ASP A 38 4.61 -6.11 10.91
C ASP A 38 3.80 -4.85 10.61
N GLU A 39 4.42 -3.69 10.75
CA GLU A 39 3.77 -2.40 10.46
C GLU A 39 3.39 -2.29 8.98
N GLU A 40 4.28 -2.73 8.10
CA GLU A 40 4.01 -2.72 6.66
C GLU A 40 2.89 -3.69 6.29
N GLN A 41 2.89 -4.89 6.90
CA GLN A 41 1.81 -5.86 6.67
C GLN A 41 0.48 -5.29 7.11
N ARG A 42 0.44 -4.65 8.29
CA ARG A 42 -0.77 -4.00 8.78
C ARG A 42 -1.26 -2.93 7.81
N ALA A 43 -0.35 -2.08 7.34
CA ALA A 43 -0.71 -0.99 6.43
C ALA A 43 -1.34 -1.51 5.14
N PHE A 44 -0.80 -2.60 4.59
CA PHE A 44 -1.40 -3.23 3.42
C PHE A 44 -2.76 -3.85 3.74
N ALA A 45 -2.83 -4.56 4.88
CA ALA A 45 -4.07 -5.25 5.26
C ALA A 45 -5.22 -4.27 5.47
N GLU A 46 -4.92 -3.09 6.01
CA GLU A 46 -5.93 -2.06 6.30
C GLU A 46 -6.06 -1.01 5.20
N ALA A 47 -5.32 -1.17 4.11
CA ALA A 47 -5.27 -0.17 3.03
C ALA A 47 -4.93 1.23 3.55
N ASP A 48 -3.97 1.30 4.46
CA ASP A 48 -3.54 2.55 5.08
C ASP A 48 -2.51 3.24 4.19
N VAL A 49 -3.01 3.91 3.14
CA VAL A 49 -2.14 4.55 2.14
C VAL A 49 -1.29 5.65 2.74
N GLY A 50 -1.78 6.35 3.76
CA GLY A 50 -1.01 7.38 4.43
C GLY A 50 0.26 6.82 5.08
N SER A 51 0.13 5.69 5.77
CA SER A 51 1.29 5.03 6.37
C SER A 51 2.27 4.52 5.33
N LEU A 52 1.75 3.92 4.24
CA LEU A 52 2.61 3.45 3.14
C LEU A 52 3.36 4.61 2.51
N TYR A 53 2.68 5.74 2.32
CA TYR A 53 3.34 6.94 1.79
C TYR A 53 4.44 7.44 2.73
N THR A 54 4.17 7.48 4.01
CA THR A 54 5.15 7.90 5.03
C THR A 54 6.36 6.97 5.04
N MET A 55 6.16 5.68 4.76
CA MET A 55 7.25 4.70 4.68
C MET A 55 8.09 4.86 3.41
N GLY A 56 7.66 5.70 2.47
CA GLY A 56 8.40 5.99 1.26
C GLY A 56 7.83 5.42 -0.03
N ALA A 57 6.65 4.79 0.03
CA ALA A 57 6.03 4.23 -1.17
C ALA A 57 5.68 5.35 -2.16
N HIS A 58 5.95 5.11 -3.44
CA HIS A 58 5.74 6.11 -4.46
C HIS A 58 4.26 6.36 -4.69
N PRO A 59 3.81 7.64 -4.71
CA PRO A 59 2.38 7.95 -4.89
C PRO A 59 1.76 7.36 -6.17
N LEU A 60 2.52 7.27 -7.26
CA LEU A 60 2.02 6.67 -8.50
C LEU A 60 1.74 5.18 -8.37
N LEU A 61 2.42 4.50 -7.47
CA LEU A 61 2.15 3.10 -7.17
C LEU A 61 0.99 2.95 -6.18
N LEU A 62 0.81 3.92 -5.29
CA LEU A 62 -0.26 3.89 -4.29
C LEU A 62 -1.63 4.18 -4.88
N ALA A 63 -1.71 5.07 -5.89
CA ALA A 63 -3.00 5.52 -6.42
C ALA A 63 -3.89 4.38 -6.92
N PRO A 64 -3.39 3.43 -7.75
CA PRO A 64 -4.23 2.30 -8.17
C PRO A 64 -4.62 1.40 -7.00
N PHE A 65 -3.73 1.20 -6.03
CA PHE A 65 -4.03 0.40 -4.85
C PHE A 65 -5.14 1.06 -4.03
N ALA A 66 -5.06 2.38 -3.82
CA ALA A 66 -6.10 3.12 -3.10
C ALA A 66 -7.45 3.00 -3.80
N GLY A 67 -7.48 3.15 -5.12
CA GLY A 67 -8.72 3.06 -5.89
C GLY A 67 -9.35 1.68 -5.76
N ARG A 68 -8.56 0.61 -5.86
CA ARG A 68 -9.06 -0.76 -5.72
C ARG A 68 -9.51 -1.07 -4.30
N SER A 69 -8.98 -0.34 -3.32
CA SER A 69 -9.39 -0.50 -1.93
C SER A 69 -10.64 0.29 -1.58
N GLY A 70 -11.25 0.96 -2.57
CA GLY A 70 -12.47 1.73 -2.39
C GLY A 70 -12.28 3.17 -1.99
N LEU A 71 -11.04 3.65 -1.99
CA LEU A 71 -10.75 5.03 -1.60
C LEU A 71 -10.95 5.96 -2.81
N LYS A 72 -11.82 6.95 -2.67
CA LYS A 72 -12.07 7.92 -3.73
C LYS A 72 -10.89 8.88 -3.87
N TRP A 73 -10.72 9.44 -5.07
CA TRP A 73 -9.58 10.31 -5.36
C TRP A 73 -9.40 11.46 -4.36
N PRO A 74 -10.45 12.22 -4.00
CA PRO A 74 -10.28 13.28 -3.01
C PRO A 74 -9.83 12.75 -1.65
N ASP A 75 -10.34 11.58 -1.25
CA ASP A 75 -9.97 10.97 0.03
C ASP A 75 -8.53 10.49 0.02
N TYR A 76 -8.08 9.95 -1.11
CA TYR A 76 -6.70 9.55 -1.30
C TYR A 76 -5.76 10.75 -1.18
N LEU A 77 -6.07 11.84 -1.87
CA LEU A 77 -5.24 13.04 -1.79
C LEU A 77 -5.22 13.61 -0.37
N ALA A 78 -6.36 13.58 0.33
CA ALA A 78 -6.44 14.04 1.71
C ALA A 78 -5.59 13.16 2.63
N ALA A 79 -5.59 11.85 2.42
CA ALA A 79 -4.78 10.93 3.21
C ALA A 79 -3.28 11.19 3.02
N LEU A 80 -2.85 11.42 1.78
CA LEU A 80 -1.46 11.74 1.50
C LEU A 80 -1.05 13.07 2.14
N LYS A 81 -1.93 14.06 2.08
CA LYS A 81 -1.66 15.36 2.68
C LYS A 81 -1.49 15.25 4.19
N ARG A 82 -2.39 14.51 4.85
CA ARG A 82 -2.29 14.30 6.30
C ARG A 82 -0.98 13.60 6.66
N ALA A 83 -0.60 12.59 5.89
CA ALA A 83 0.63 11.85 6.12
C ALA A 83 1.85 12.73 5.92
N ARG A 84 1.86 13.56 4.86
CA ARG A 84 2.94 14.50 4.60
C ARG A 84 3.07 15.52 5.72
N ASP A 85 1.96 16.08 6.17
CA ASP A 85 1.98 17.10 7.22
C ASP A 85 2.49 16.52 8.54
N ARG A 86 2.14 15.28 8.85
CA ARG A 86 2.67 14.60 10.04
C ARG A 86 4.14 14.24 9.89
N GLY A 87 4.53 13.78 8.71
CA GLY A 87 5.89 13.36 8.46
C GLY A 87 6.87 14.50 8.31
N ALA A 88 6.39 15.71 8.03
CA ALA A 88 7.22 16.90 7.85
C ALA A 88 7.67 17.50 9.19
N ALA A 89 7.15 17.01 10.26
CA ALA A 89 7.49 17.53 11.60
C ALA A 89 8.94 17.27 11.98
#